data_c05fa1a30b2a891b92aaccc87b9016fe
#
_entry.id   c05fa1a30b2a891b92aaccc87b9016fe
#
_cell.length_a   1.000
_cell.length_b   1.000
_cell.length_c   1.000
_cell.angle_alpha   90.00
_cell.angle_beta   90.00
_cell.angle_gamma   90.00
#
_symmetry.space_group_name_H-M   'P 1'
#
loop_
_entity.id
_entity.type
_entity.pdbx_description
1 polymer ?
#
loop_
_entity_poly.entity_id
_entity_poly.type
_entity_poly.pdbx_seq_one_letter_code
_entity_poly.pdbx_strand_id
1 'polypeptide(L)'
;MKRFLLLLMISVIGVTAYSQSIQYFRTTSFAYRYVEYGTWTDWSNWQECNVNIKFDFNNDVIYIYSDKTQIYKVLYQEENPYDSSGQQVKFRVLDQDGDYGHIRLRIENNGNSQIYVDFNNVSWVYNVKRTR
;
A
#
# COMPACT_ATOMS: atom_id res chain seq x y z
N MET A 1 9.25 -6.69 15.76
CA MET A 1 9.01 -6.11 14.43
C MET A 1 7.56 -6.26 14.02
N LYS A 2 7.09 -7.48 13.94
CA LYS A 2 5.72 -7.73 13.49
C LYS A 2 4.67 -7.11 14.40
N ARG A 3 4.90 -7.13 15.70
CA ARG A 3 3.96 -6.55 16.63
C ARG A 3 3.86 -5.03 16.49
N PHE A 4 4.97 -4.42 16.11
CA PHE A 4 4.98 -2.99 15.87
C PHE A 4 4.06 -2.63 14.70
N LEU A 5 4.13 -3.39 13.61
CA LEU A 5 3.26 -3.18 12.46
C LEU A 5 1.80 -3.34 12.85
N LEU A 6 1.49 -4.37 13.63
CA LEU A 6 0.13 -4.61 14.05
C LEU A 6 -0.41 -3.47 14.90
N LEU A 7 0.39 -2.96 15.82
CA LEU A 7 -0.02 -1.85 16.67
C LEU A 7 -0.35 -0.61 15.85
N LEU A 8 0.46 -0.32 14.84
CA LEU A 8 0.19 0.83 14.01
C LEU A 8 -1.10 0.66 13.21
N MET A 9 -1.35 -0.55 12.71
CA MET A 9 -2.61 -0.81 12.02
C MET A 9 -3.80 -0.60 12.92
N ILE A 10 -3.69 -0.97 14.19
CA ILE A 10 -4.77 -0.72 15.15
C ILE A 10 -5.07 0.76 15.24
N SER A 11 -4.03 1.59 15.32
CA SER A 11 -4.23 3.02 15.47
C SER A 11 -4.84 3.65 14.21
N VAL A 12 -4.62 3.05 13.05
CA VAL A 12 -5.12 3.58 11.78
C VAL A 12 -6.58 3.17 11.54
N ILE A 13 -6.92 1.92 11.82
CA ILE A 13 -8.20 1.37 11.40
C ILE A 13 -9.20 1.13 12.54
N GLY A 14 -8.80 1.40 13.76
CA GLY A 14 -9.73 1.33 14.88
C GLY A 14 -9.40 0.25 15.88
N VAL A 15 -10.11 0.30 16.98
CA VAL A 15 -9.75 -0.47 18.18
C VAL A 15 -9.93 -1.97 18.02
N THR A 16 -10.82 -2.40 17.15
CA THR A 16 -11.09 -3.83 17.01
C THR A 16 -10.07 -4.51 16.11
N ALA A 17 -9.22 -3.76 15.47
CA ALA A 17 -8.32 -4.31 14.48
C ALA A 17 -7.15 -5.08 15.07
N TYR A 18 -6.90 -4.94 16.38
CA TYR A 18 -5.74 -5.60 16.96
C TYR A 18 -5.79 -7.13 16.85
N SER A 19 -6.98 -7.69 16.69
CA SER A 19 -7.14 -9.13 16.53
C SER A 19 -6.91 -9.56 15.09
N GLN A 20 -6.77 -8.61 14.16
CA GLN A 20 -6.67 -8.90 12.74
C GLN A 20 -5.27 -8.57 12.26
N SER A 21 -4.48 -9.59 12.03
CA SER A 21 -3.16 -9.42 11.44
C SER A 21 -3.22 -9.47 9.91
N ILE A 22 -4.39 -9.66 9.34
CA ILE A 22 -4.60 -9.72 7.90
C ILE A 22 -5.66 -8.69 7.52
N GLN A 23 -5.34 -7.87 6.52
CA GLN A 23 -6.25 -6.84 6.01
C GLN A 23 -6.47 -7.07 4.52
N TYR A 24 -7.71 -6.93 4.09
CA TYR A 24 -8.07 -7.10 2.69
C TYR A 24 -8.62 -5.81 2.11
N PHE A 25 -8.24 -5.53 0.88
CA PHE A 25 -8.72 -4.37 0.13
C PHE A 25 -9.13 -4.80 -1.26
N ARG A 26 -10.08 -4.08 -1.83
CA ARG A 26 -10.46 -4.26 -3.24
C ARG A 26 -10.22 -2.95 -3.96
N THR A 27 -9.57 -3.01 -5.09
CA THR A 27 -9.28 -1.82 -5.88
C THR A 27 -10.50 -1.45 -6.73
N THR A 28 -10.60 -0.17 -7.04
CA THR A 28 -11.61 0.33 -7.98
C THR A 28 -10.98 0.94 -9.21
N SER A 29 -9.81 1.53 -9.07
CA SER A 29 -9.09 2.14 -10.18
C SER A 29 -7.62 2.26 -9.84
N PHE A 30 -6.79 2.48 -10.86
CA PHE A 30 -5.37 2.71 -10.66
C PHE A 30 -4.86 3.76 -11.62
N ALA A 31 -3.72 4.34 -11.27
CA ALA A 31 -2.96 5.24 -12.11
C ALA A 31 -1.49 4.94 -11.92
N TYR A 32 -0.65 5.39 -12.83
CA TYR A 32 0.78 5.12 -12.75
C TYR A 32 1.58 6.30 -13.31
N ARG A 33 2.86 6.31 -12.96
CA ARG A 33 3.84 7.23 -13.54
C ARG A 33 5.19 6.54 -13.54
N TYR A 34 6.11 7.04 -14.33
CA TYR A 34 7.44 6.44 -14.45
C TYR A 34 8.47 7.51 -14.75
N VAL A 35 9.74 7.13 -14.68
CA VAL A 35 10.84 8.03 -15.00
C VAL A 35 11.18 7.90 -16.47
N GLU A 36 11.20 9.03 -17.16
CA GLU A 36 11.58 9.13 -18.56
C GLU A 36 12.58 10.25 -18.71
N TYR A 37 13.72 9.95 -19.30
CA TYR A 37 14.80 10.94 -19.45
C TYR A 37 15.18 11.62 -18.14
N GLY A 38 15.22 10.82 -17.05
CA GLY A 38 15.63 11.31 -15.75
C GLY A 38 14.58 12.09 -14.98
N THR A 39 13.37 12.19 -15.49
CA THR A 39 12.30 12.98 -14.89
C THR A 39 11.03 12.14 -14.76
N TRP A 40 10.30 12.32 -13.65
CA TRP A 40 9.01 11.65 -13.51
C TRP A 40 8.00 12.21 -14.49
N THR A 41 7.26 11.32 -15.13
CA THR A 41 6.11 11.72 -15.93
C THR A 41 4.97 12.17 -15.02
N ASP A 42 3.97 12.82 -15.60
CA ASP A 42 2.71 13.06 -14.88
C ASP A 42 2.02 11.72 -14.63
N TRP A 43 1.13 11.71 -13.64
CA TRP A 43 0.29 10.54 -13.40
C TRP A 43 -0.58 10.29 -14.62
N SER A 44 -0.75 9.01 -14.96
CA SER A 44 -1.69 8.61 -16.00
C SER A 44 -3.12 8.94 -15.55
N ASN A 45 -4.05 8.90 -16.50
CA ASN A 45 -5.46 8.93 -16.16
C ASN A 45 -5.83 7.70 -15.34
N TRP A 46 -6.84 7.84 -14.51
CA TRP A 46 -7.35 6.70 -13.75
C TRP A 46 -7.96 5.67 -14.70
N GLN A 47 -7.67 4.41 -14.45
CA GLN A 47 -8.21 3.29 -15.20
C GLN A 47 -8.94 2.39 -14.23
N GLU A 48 -10.11 1.89 -14.65
CA GLU A 48 -10.86 0.97 -13.81
C GLU A 48 -10.08 -0.33 -13.63
N CYS A 49 -10.13 -0.87 -12.44
CA CYS A 49 -9.59 -2.18 -12.15
C CYS A 49 -10.33 -2.79 -10.98
N ASN A 50 -10.14 -4.09 -10.81
CA ASN A 50 -10.85 -4.82 -9.77
C ASN A 50 -9.97 -5.98 -9.32
N VAL A 51 -8.98 -5.67 -8.52
CA VAL A 51 -8.07 -6.67 -7.97
C VAL A 51 -8.13 -6.63 -6.46
N ASN A 52 -7.80 -7.75 -5.85
CA ASN A 52 -7.74 -7.85 -4.40
C ASN A 52 -6.31 -7.59 -3.93
N ILE A 53 -6.19 -6.93 -2.78
CA ILE A 53 -4.91 -6.70 -2.14
C ILE A 53 -5.02 -7.26 -0.73
N LYS A 54 -3.99 -7.98 -0.31
CA LYS A 54 -3.96 -8.61 1.02
C LYS A 54 -2.69 -8.18 1.73
N PHE A 55 -2.86 -7.56 2.90
CA PHE A 55 -1.75 -7.27 3.79
C PHE A 55 -1.73 -8.37 4.84
N ASP A 56 -0.74 -9.24 4.78
CA ASP A 56 -0.61 -10.37 5.70
C ASP A 56 0.51 -10.08 6.68
N PHE A 57 0.15 -9.46 7.81
CA PHE A 57 1.15 -9.09 8.81
C PHE A 57 1.58 -10.26 9.69
N ASN A 58 0.91 -11.41 9.60
CA ASN A 58 1.40 -12.61 10.25
C ASN A 58 2.67 -13.11 9.60
N ASN A 59 2.79 -12.93 8.30
CA ASN A 59 3.92 -13.41 7.52
C ASN A 59 4.75 -12.30 6.91
N ASP A 60 4.42 -11.03 7.21
CA ASP A 60 5.12 -9.85 6.69
C ASP A 60 5.15 -9.83 5.16
N VAL A 61 4.01 -10.06 4.53
CA VAL A 61 3.89 -10.11 3.08
C VAL A 61 2.67 -9.32 2.64
N ILE A 62 2.81 -8.63 1.51
CA ILE A 62 1.68 -7.95 0.85
C ILE A 62 1.51 -8.59 -0.51
N TYR A 63 0.28 -8.99 -0.81
CA TYR A 63 -0.08 -9.58 -2.11
C TYR A 63 -0.98 -8.63 -2.87
N ILE A 64 -0.69 -8.44 -4.15
CA ILE A 64 -1.58 -7.76 -5.07
C ILE A 64 -1.95 -8.76 -6.15
N TYR A 65 -3.21 -9.16 -6.18
CA TYR A 65 -3.68 -10.24 -7.04
C TYR A 65 -4.09 -9.70 -8.41
N SER A 66 -3.16 -9.06 -9.10
CA SER A 66 -3.33 -8.66 -10.50
C SER A 66 -3.14 -9.89 -11.39
N ASP A 67 -3.18 -9.71 -12.70
CA ASP A 67 -3.04 -10.83 -13.65
C ASP A 67 -1.85 -11.70 -13.29
N LYS A 68 -0.73 -11.07 -13.00
CA LYS A 68 0.40 -11.74 -12.40
C LYS A 68 0.44 -11.32 -10.95
N THR A 69 0.31 -12.26 -10.03
CA THR A 69 0.33 -11.95 -8.61
C THR A 69 1.65 -11.28 -8.25
N GLN A 70 1.54 -10.12 -7.63
CA GLN A 70 2.68 -9.38 -7.11
C GLN A 70 2.82 -9.73 -5.65
N ILE A 71 4.04 -10.03 -5.22
CA ILE A 71 4.33 -10.43 -3.84
C ILE A 71 5.43 -9.54 -3.32
N TYR A 72 5.17 -8.87 -2.20
CA TYR A 72 6.12 -7.94 -1.59
C TYR A 72 6.40 -8.38 -0.16
N LYS A 73 7.66 -8.64 0.14
CA LYS A 73 8.07 -8.93 1.51
C LYS A 73 8.21 -7.62 2.26
N VAL A 74 7.55 -7.53 3.41
CA VAL A 74 7.63 -6.34 4.25
C VAL A 74 8.88 -6.48 5.13
N LEU A 75 9.78 -5.52 4.99
CA LEU A 75 11.04 -5.51 5.73
C LEU A 75 10.88 -4.78 7.05
N TYR A 76 10.26 -3.61 7.01
CA TYR A 76 9.98 -2.83 8.20
C TYR A 76 9.00 -1.71 7.86
N GLN A 77 8.44 -1.12 8.89
CA GLN A 77 7.57 0.03 8.78
C GLN A 77 8.38 1.29 9.05
N GLU A 78 8.20 2.29 8.20
CA GLU A 78 8.85 3.58 8.39
C GLU A 78 7.94 4.52 9.17
N GLU A 79 8.54 5.52 9.82
CA GLU A 79 7.76 6.54 10.49
C GLU A 79 6.93 7.32 9.50
N ASN A 80 5.69 7.63 9.90
CA ASN A 80 4.76 8.33 9.02
C ASN A 80 4.04 9.40 9.81
N PRO A 81 4.54 10.63 9.76
CA PRO A 81 3.82 11.71 10.39
C PRO A 81 2.46 11.91 9.71
N TYR A 82 1.49 12.29 10.50
CA TYR A 82 0.21 12.70 9.96
C TYR A 82 0.36 14.02 9.23
N ASP A 83 -0.44 14.23 8.21
CA ASP A 83 -0.58 15.53 7.62
C ASP A 83 -2.04 15.97 7.71
N SER A 84 -2.32 17.17 7.24
CA SER A 84 -3.66 17.75 7.38
C SER A 84 -4.71 17.03 6.55
N SER A 85 -4.33 16.21 5.59
CA SER A 85 -5.26 15.55 4.69
C SER A 85 -5.56 14.10 5.07
N GLY A 86 -4.83 13.52 6.01
CA GLY A 86 -5.10 12.15 6.40
C GLY A 86 -3.95 11.47 7.11
N GLN A 87 -4.03 10.15 7.17
CA GLN A 87 -3.05 9.30 7.81
C GLN A 87 -2.36 8.44 6.77
N GLN A 88 -1.10 8.12 7.00
CA GLN A 88 -0.33 7.30 6.09
C GLN A 88 0.51 6.29 6.88
N VAL A 89 0.56 5.08 6.37
CA VAL A 89 1.46 4.02 6.85
C VAL A 89 2.36 3.64 5.69
N LYS A 90 3.66 3.59 5.93
CA LYS A 90 4.63 3.35 4.87
C LYS A 90 5.51 2.17 5.24
N PHE A 91 5.63 1.23 4.32
CA PHE A 91 6.42 0.01 4.50
C PHE A 91 7.56 -0.04 3.50
N ARG A 92 8.73 -0.41 3.99
CA ARG A 92 9.84 -0.78 3.12
C ARG A 92 9.63 -2.21 2.67
N VAL A 93 9.71 -2.47 1.38
CA VAL A 93 9.40 -3.80 0.82
C VAL A 93 10.47 -4.25 -0.16
N LEU A 94 10.48 -5.55 -0.40
CA LEU A 94 11.34 -6.22 -1.36
C LEU A 94 10.43 -7.01 -2.30
N ASP A 95 10.55 -6.77 -3.61
CA ASP A 95 9.71 -7.48 -4.57
C ASP A 95 10.32 -8.83 -4.96
N GLN A 96 9.64 -9.53 -5.87
CA GLN A 96 10.04 -10.87 -6.30
C GLN A 96 11.34 -10.88 -7.11
N ASP A 97 11.70 -9.74 -7.69
CA ASP A 97 12.90 -9.60 -8.51
C ASP A 97 14.11 -9.15 -7.69
N GLY A 98 13.91 -8.90 -6.40
CA GLY A 98 14.99 -8.45 -5.53
C GLY A 98 15.14 -6.95 -5.47
N ASP A 99 14.17 -6.19 -5.94
CA ASP A 99 14.21 -4.73 -5.91
C ASP A 99 13.54 -4.21 -4.65
N TYR A 100 14.11 -3.17 -4.07
CA TYR A 100 13.58 -2.50 -2.89
C TYR A 100 12.68 -1.35 -3.29
N GLY A 101 11.57 -1.21 -2.59
CA GLY A 101 10.64 -0.13 -2.82
C GLY A 101 9.85 0.16 -1.57
N HIS A 102 8.74 0.86 -1.75
CA HIS A 102 7.83 1.19 -0.64
C HIS A 102 6.41 0.89 -1.04
N ILE A 103 5.60 0.48 -0.05
CA ILE A 103 4.15 0.45 -0.21
C ILE A 103 3.58 1.36 0.86
N ARG A 104 2.70 2.27 0.47
CA ARG A 104 2.07 3.22 1.36
C ARG A 104 0.56 2.99 1.37
N LEU A 105 0.00 2.90 2.55
CA LEU A 105 -1.45 2.90 2.74
C LEU A 105 -1.82 4.28 3.25
N ARG A 106 -2.65 4.99 2.50
CA ARG A 106 -3.09 6.33 2.87
C ARG A 106 -4.59 6.34 3.04
N ILE A 107 -5.02 6.88 4.18
CA ILE A 107 -6.44 7.04 4.48
C ILE A 107 -6.68 8.53 4.64
N GLU A 108 -7.45 9.10 3.72
CA GLU A 108 -7.72 10.53 3.73
C GLU A 108 -8.84 10.85 4.70
N ASN A 109 -8.93 12.12 5.10
CA ASN A 109 -9.93 12.55 6.07
C ASN A 109 -11.36 12.32 5.58
N ASN A 110 -11.57 12.32 4.26
CA ASN A 110 -12.89 12.05 3.68
C ASN A 110 -13.23 10.56 3.63
N GLY A 111 -12.35 9.69 4.13
CA GLY A 111 -12.59 8.26 4.16
C GLY A 111 -12.09 7.50 2.95
N ASN A 112 -11.62 8.18 1.92
CA ASN A 112 -11.04 7.51 0.77
C ASN A 112 -9.71 6.91 1.15
N SER A 113 -9.41 5.74 0.58
CA SER A 113 -8.16 5.04 0.85
C SER A 113 -7.42 4.78 -0.44
N GLN A 114 -6.11 4.84 -0.36
CA GLN A 114 -5.24 4.62 -1.50
C GLN A 114 -4.05 3.78 -1.07
N ILE A 115 -3.59 2.93 -1.98
CA ILE A 115 -2.38 2.16 -1.78
C ILE A 115 -1.42 2.52 -2.90
N TYR A 116 -0.25 3.03 -2.52
CA TYR A 116 0.81 3.42 -3.45
C TYR A 116 1.88 2.35 -3.44
N VAL A 117 2.40 2.03 -4.61
CA VAL A 117 3.56 1.15 -4.78
C VAL A 117 4.64 1.96 -5.47
N ASP A 118 5.72 2.25 -4.75
CA ASP A 118 6.76 3.18 -5.18
C ASP A 118 8.09 2.47 -5.35
N PHE A 119 8.63 2.51 -6.56
CA PHE A 119 9.98 2.06 -6.86
C PHE A 119 10.78 3.20 -7.48
N ASN A 120 12.07 2.99 -7.69
CA ASN A 120 12.96 4.08 -8.11
C ASN A 120 12.55 4.73 -9.43
N ASN A 121 11.97 3.95 -10.35
CA ASN A 121 11.70 4.45 -11.69
C ASN A 121 10.24 4.27 -12.11
N VAL A 122 9.41 3.74 -11.24
CA VAL A 122 7.99 3.55 -11.53
C VAL A 122 7.19 3.60 -10.23
N SER A 123 6.01 4.17 -10.31
CA SER A 123 5.10 4.22 -9.17
C SER A 123 3.68 4.06 -9.68
N TRP A 124 2.86 3.36 -8.91
CA TRP A 124 1.44 3.28 -9.25
C TRP A 124 0.62 3.37 -7.97
N VAL A 125 -0.63 3.74 -8.14
CA VAL A 125 -1.53 3.97 -7.02
C VAL A 125 -2.87 3.34 -7.33
N TYR A 126 -3.44 2.71 -6.32
CA TYR A 126 -4.79 2.14 -6.40
C TYR A 126 -5.71 2.92 -5.49
N ASN A 127 -6.90 3.24 -6.00
CA ASN A 127 -8.00 3.62 -5.13
C ASN A 127 -8.61 2.33 -4.60
N VAL A 128 -8.80 2.23 -3.30
CA VAL A 128 -9.20 0.98 -2.68
C VAL A 128 -10.31 1.18 -1.68
N LYS A 129 -11.01 0.08 -1.40
CA LYS A 129 -11.94 -0.03 -0.28
C LYS A 129 -11.50 -1.21 0.56
N ARG A 130 -11.54 -1.02 1.86
CA ARG A 130 -11.24 -2.11 2.78
C ARG A 130 -12.42 -3.06 2.81
N THR A 131 -12.16 -4.37 2.65
CA THR A 131 -13.24 -5.36 2.60
C THR A 131 -13.28 -6.23 3.83
N ARG A 132 -12.22 -6.26 4.63
CA ARG A 132 -12.20 -6.99 5.90
C ARG A 132 -11.19 -6.43 6.86
#